data_5459f1a3245d58ca8854768d377e2349
#
_entry.id   5459f1a3245d58ca8854768d377e2349
#
_cell.length_a   1.000
_cell.length_b   1.000
_cell.length_c   1.000
_cell.angle_alpha   90.00
_cell.angle_beta   90.00
_cell.angle_gamma   90.00
#
_symmetry.space_group_name_H-M   'P 1'
#
loop_
_entity.id
_entity.type
_entity.pdbx_description
1 polymer ?
#
loop_
_entity_poly.entity_id
_entity_poly.type
_entity_poly.pdbx_seq_one_letter_code
_entity_poly.pdbx_strand_id
1 'polypeptide(L)'
;IGDNVIIHSGAIIGGDGFGFVKDSDGSYKKVSQIGNVIIEDDVEIGSNTTIDRATMGSTIIRKGVKLDNLIQIAHNVEIGANTVVAAQTGISGSAKIGENCIIGGQVGIVGHISIANGSNIGAKSGVNNSIKEENMSWNGVPLTSLRDSLKVQVVTRRLPDLEKRIEELENIIKKRLL
;
A
#
# COMPACT_ATOMS: atom_id res chain seq x y z
N ILE A 1 24.04 -3.16 3.01
CA ILE A 1 23.40 -2.67 4.25
C ILE A 1 24.28 -1.54 4.77
N GLY A 2 23.65 -0.38 5.04
CA GLY A 2 24.30 0.83 5.53
C GLY A 2 24.62 0.78 7.04
N ASP A 3 24.94 1.96 7.60
CA ASP A 3 25.31 2.15 9.00
C ASP A 3 24.07 2.30 9.90
N ASN A 4 24.19 1.90 11.18
CA ASN A 4 23.14 2.00 12.22
C ASN A 4 21.81 1.31 11.84
N VAL A 5 21.84 0.29 11.01
CA VAL A 5 20.64 -0.47 10.62
C VAL A 5 20.26 -1.45 11.74
N ILE A 6 18.97 -1.47 12.10
CA ILE A 6 18.40 -2.41 13.09
C ILE A 6 17.50 -3.39 12.34
N ILE A 7 17.75 -4.69 12.50
CA ILE A 7 16.96 -5.76 11.89
C ILE A 7 16.47 -6.67 13.01
N HIS A 8 15.13 -6.71 13.17
CA HIS A 8 14.51 -7.53 14.20
C HIS A 8 14.38 -9.00 13.79
N SER A 9 14.08 -9.86 14.75
CA SER A 9 14.03 -11.31 14.56
C SER A 9 13.02 -11.75 13.51
N GLY A 10 13.40 -12.72 12.69
CA GLY A 10 12.56 -13.27 11.65
C GLY A 10 12.45 -12.42 10.39
N ALA A 11 13.07 -11.25 10.31
CA ALA A 11 13.14 -10.47 9.08
C ALA A 11 13.92 -11.24 7.99
N ILE A 12 13.38 -11.27 6.77
CA ILE A 12 13.98 -11.96 5.61
C ILE A 12 14.34 -10.92 4.57
N ILE A 13 15.61 -10.87 4.19
CA ILE A 13 16.13 -9.89 3.23
C ILE A 13 16.73 -10.61 2.04
N GLY A 14 16.28 -10.27 0.84
CA GLY A 14 16.82 -10.81 -0.42
C GLY A 14 16.26 -12.18 -0.80
N GLY A 15 15.09 -12.56 -0.29
CA GLY A 15 14.30 -13.65 -0.83
C GLY A 15 13.92 -13.39 -2.30
N ASP A 16 13.58 -14.45 -3.04
CA ASP A 16 13.13 -14.30 -4.42
C ASP A 16 11.76 -13.63 -4.49
N GLY A 17 11.63 -12.64 -5.35
CA GLY A 17 10.35 -12.01 -5.65
C GLY A 17 9.36 -12.97 -6.34
N PHE A 18 8.08 -12.62 -6.28
CA PHE A 18 6.98 -13.35 -6.91
C PHE A 18 6.93 -13.05 -8.41
N GLY A 19 7.79 -13.71 -9.16
CA GLY A 19 7.90 -13.57 -10.61
C GLY A 19 7.64 -14.90 -11.33
N PHE A 20 6.55 -14.97 -12.11
CA PHE A 20 6.16 -16.13 -12.88
C PHE A 20 5.62 -15.73 -14.25
N VAL A 21 5.89 -16.53 -15.27
CA VAL A 21 5.27 -16.40 -16.59
C VAL A 21 4.42 -17.64 -16.88
N LYS A 22 3.27 -17.43 -17.51
CA LYS A 22 2.40 -18.53 -17.90
C LYS A 22 2.94 -19.17 -19.17
N ASP A 23 3.10 -20.49 -19.16
CA ASP A 23 3.49 -21.28 -20.33
C ASP A 23 2.27 -21.63 -21.20
N SER A 24 2.53 -22.17 -22.40
CA SER A 24 1.49 -22.56 -23.37
C SER A 24 0.56 -23.67 -22.86
N ASP A 25 1.04 -24.52 -21.96
CA ASP A 25 0.25 -25.60 -21.31
C ASP A 25 -0.57 -25.10 -20.10
N GLY A 26 -0.49 -23.80 -19.75
CA GLY A 26 -1.18 -23.20 -18.62
C GLY A 26 -0.42 -23.26 -17.29
N SER A 27 0.73 -23.93 -17.23
CA SER A 27 1.61 -23.96 -16.07
C SER A 27 2.34 -22.62 -15.85
N TYR A 28 2.92 -22.43 -14.66
CA TYR A 28 3.71 -21.24 -14.35
C TYR A 28 5.19 -21.59 -14.23
N LYS A 29 6.02 -20.92 -15.03
CA LYS A 29 7.48 -20.99 -14.93
C LYS A 29 8.01 -19.82 -14.12
N LYS A 30 8.90 -20.11 -13.18
CA LYS A 30 9.55 -19.09 -12.35
C LYS A 30 10.50 -18.23 -13.20
N VAL A 31 10.41 -16.92 -13.01
CA VAL A 31 11.38 -15.94 -13.52
C VAL A 31 12.50 -15.80 -12.50
N SER A 32 13.74 -16.03 -12.91
CA SER A 32 14.91 -15.91 -12.03
C SER A 32 15.05 -14.48 -11.51
N GLN A 33 15.27 -14.36 -10.20
CA GLN A 33 15.49 -13.10 -9.51
C GLN A 33 16.99 -12.94 -9.26
N ILE A 34 17.63 -12.08 -10.05
CA ILE A 34 19.11 -11.95 -10.07
C ILE A 34 19.62 -10.63 -9.49
N GLY A 35 18.70 -9.75 -9.09
CA GLY A 35 19.02 -8.49 -8.44
C GLY A 35 19.35 -8.64 -6.96
N ASN A 36 19.42 -7.52 -6.26
CA ASN A 36 19.75 -7.45 -4.84
C ASN A 36 18.79 -6.56 -4.05
N VAL A 37 19.07 -6.38 -2.75
CA VAL A 37 18.44 -5.40 -1.85
C VAL A 37 19.51 -4.43 -1.38
N ILE A 38 19.21 -3.13 -1.42
CA ILE A 38 20.01 -2.06 -0.84
C ILE A 38 19.24 -1.50 0.35
N ILE A 39 19.87 -1.48 1.52
CA ILE A 39 19.36 -0.86 2.73
C ILE A 39 20.35 0.22 3.12
N GLU A 40 19.88 1.47 3.14
CA GLU A 40 20.71 2.62 3.50
C GLU A 40 20.80 2.80 5.02
N ASP A 41 21.43 3.88 5.47
CA ASP A 41 21.71 4.13 6.89
C ASP A 41 20.45 4.39 7.72
N ASP A 42 20.55 4.14 9.01
CA ASP A 42 19.54 4.47 10.02
C ASP A 42 18.17 3.80 9.78
N VAL A 43 18.10 2.72 8.96
CA VAL A 43 16.89 1.97 8.69
C VAL A 43 16.58 1.01 9.85
N GLU A 44 15.28 0.85 10.15
CA GLU A 44 14.81 -0.16 11.10
C GLU A 44 13.79 -1.08 10.41
N ILE A 45 13.97 -2.40 10.58
CA ILE A 45 13.14 -3.43 9.96
C ILE A 45 12.55 -4.31 11.05
N GLY A 46 11.23 -4.29 11.19
CA GLY A 46 10.46 -5.03 12.17
C GLY A 46 10.47 -6.54 11.96
N SER A 47 10.00 -7.24 12.98
CA SER A 47 10.00 -8.71 13.01
C SER A 47 9.15 -9.33 11.90
N ASN A 48 9.66 -10.40 11.31
CA ASN A 48 8.99 -11.15 10.23
C ASN A 48 8.63 -10.30 9.00
N THR A 49 9.26 -9.16 8.81
CA THR A 49 9.16 -8.36 7.58
C THR A 49 10.00 -9.01 6.48
N THR A 50 9.43 -9.13 5.28
CA THR A 50 10.09 -9.74 4.12
C THR A 50 10.36 -8.69 3.06
N ILE A 51 11.61 -8.60 2.60
CA ILE A 51 12.07 -7.71 1.54
C ILE A 51 12.67 -8.56 0.41
N ASP A 52 11.94 -8.65 -0.70
CA ASP A 52 12.37 -9.44 -1.86
C ASP A 52 13.49 -8.72 -2.61
N ARG A 53 14.41 -9.50 -3.17
CA ARG A 53 15.39 -8.98 -4.13
C ARG A 53 14.71 -8.52 -5.41
N ALA A 54 15.32 -7.61 -6.13
CA ALA A 54 14.86 -7.22 -7.44
C ALA A 54 14.98 -8.34 -8.47
N THR A 55 14.14 -8.35 -9.48
CA THR A 55 14.32 -9.23 -10.66
C THR A 55 15.63 -8.91 -11.35
N MET A 56 15.92 -7.63 -11.59
CA MET A 56 17.19 -7.06 -12.01
C MET A 56 17.36 -5.70 -11.33
N GLY A 57 18.60 -5.30 -11.05
CA GLY A 57 18.89 -4.09 -10.29
C GLY A 57 18.66 -4.28 -8.80
N SER A 58 17.96 -3.36 -8.14
CA SER A 58 17.85 -3.34 -6.69
C SER A 58 16.43 -3.04 -6.20
N THR A 59 16.02 -3.70 -5.12
CA THR A 59 14.97 -3.22 -4.21
C THR A 59 15.66 -2.30 -3.21
N ILE A 60 15.14 -1.09 -2.98
CA ILE A 60 15.88 -0.04 -2.27
C ILE A 60 15.07 0.49 -1.08
N ILE A 61 15.68 0.43 0.11
CA ILE A 61 15.16 1.03 1.33
C ILE A 61 16.07 2.20 1.69
N ARG A 62 15.56 3.42 1.50
CA ARG A 62 16.32 4.65 1.68
C ARG A 62 16.57 4.97 3.15
N LYS A 63 17.48 5.90 3.39
CA LYS A 63 17.90 6.35 4.72
C LYS A 63 16.74 6.68 5.64
N GLY A 64 16.84 6.23 6.90
CA GLY A 64 15.90 6.58 7.97
C GLY A 64 14.53 5.91 7.89
N VAL A 65 14.27 5.05 6.92
CA VAL A 65 12.99 4.32 6.79
C VAL A 65 12.75 3.43 8.01
N LYS A 66 11.49 3.40 8.48
CA LYS A 66 11.04 2.52 9.56
C LYS A 66 9.95 1.58 9.06
N LEU A 67 10.23 0.30 9.06
CA LEU A 67 9.30 -0.76 8.71
C LEU A 67 8.88 -1.50 9.99
N ASP A 68 7.60 -1.55 10.26
CA ASP A 68 7.03 -2.32 11.37
C ASP A 68 7.00 -3.82 11.03
N ASN A 69 6.33 -4.61 11.81
CA ASN A 69 6.31 -6.07 11.71
C ASN A 69 5.42 -6.57 10.58
N LEU A 70 5.74 -7.76 10.03
CA LEU A 70 4.91 -8.48 9.07
C LEU A 70 4.63 -7.70 7.77
N ILE A 71 5.56 -6.87 7.33
CA ILE A 71 5.45 -6.13 6.08
C ILE A 71 6.01 -6.97 4.93
N GLN A 72 5.36 -6.91 3.76
CA GLN A 72 5.88 -7.46 2.52
C GLN A 72 6.31 -6.35 1.58
N ILE A 73 7.60 -6.30 1.27
CA ILE A 73 8.20 -5.44 0.24
C ILE A 73 8.58 -6.33 -0.93
N ALA A 74 7.86 -6.19 -2.04
CA ALA A 74 8.12 -7.00 -3.24
C ALA A 74 9.33 -6.48 -4.05
N HIS A 75 9.69 -7.24 -5.08
CA HIS A 75 10.84 -6.96 -5.94
C HIS A 75 10.81 -5.56 -6.58
N ASN A 76 11.96 -4.93 -6.73
CA ASN A 76 12.12 -3.61 -7.39
C ASN A 76 11.35 -2.44 -6.74
N VAL A 77 10.87 -2.59 -5.52
CA VAL A 77 10.26 -1.50 -4.76
C VAL A 77 11.36 -0.53 -4.33
N GLU A 78 11.03 0.76 -4.33
CA GLU A 78 11.86 1.80 -3.72
C GLU A 78 11.04 2.54 -2.66
N ILE A 79 11.58 2.65 -1.44
CA ILE A 79 10.97 3.41 -0.34
C ILE A 79 11.84 4.60 -0.04
N GLY A 80 11.30 5.80 -0.21
CA GLY A 80 11.98 7.09 0.00
C GLY A 80 12.34 7.34 1.46
N ALA A 81 13.31 8.22 1.65
CA ALA A 81 13.91 8.51 2.96
C ALA A 81 12.86 8.92 4.01
N ASN A 82 13.10 8.54 5.26
CA ASN A 82 12.28 8.87 6.44
C ASN A 82 10.81 8.44 6.34
N THR A 83 10.46 7.56 5.41
CA THR A 83 9.11 6.99 5.30
C THR A 83 8.90 5.93 6.39
N VAL A 84 7.72 5.94 6.99
CA VAL A 84 7.32 4.95 8.00
C VAL A 84 6.16 4.11 7.49
N VAL A 85 6.23 2.80 7.70
CA VAL A 85 5.22 1.84 7.25
C VAL A 85 4.80 0.98 8.43
N ALA A 86 3.50 1.02 8.76
CA ALA A 86 2.95 0.24 9.86
C ALA A 86 2.67 -1.22 9.45
N ALA A 87 2.47 -2.06 10.44
CA ALA A 87 2.42 -3.51 10.33
C ALA A 87 1.42 -4.07 9.31
N GLN A 88 1.74 -5.23 8.76
CA GLN A 88 0.92 -6.01 7.83
C GLN A 88 0.62 -5.31 6.49
N THR A 89 1.38 -4.29 6.14
CA THR A 89 1.27 -3.61 4.85
C THR A 89 1.98 -4.41 3.76
N GLY A 90 1.35 -4.49 2.58
CA GLY A 90 1.92 -5.13 1.39
C GLY A 90 2.19 -4.10 0.29
N ILE A 91 3.43 -4.06 -0.19
CA ILE A 91 3.84 -3.19 -1.30
C ILE A 91 4.26 -4.07 -2.48
N SER A 92 3.48 -4.00 -3.55
CA SER A 92 3.70 -4.83 -4.76
C SER A 92 4.87 -4.35 -5.60
N GLY A 93 5.36 -5.23 -6.48
CA GLY A 93 6.59 -5.01 -7.24
C GLY A 93 6.65 -3.73 -8.05
N SER A 94 7.83 -3.15 -8.12
CA SER A 94 8.14 -1.93 -8.87
C SER A 94 7.38 -0.66 -8.44
N ALA A 95 6.74 -0.68 -7.26
CA ALA A 95 6.15 0.53 -6.68
C ALA A 95 7.26 1.46 -6.15
N LYS A 96 7.04 2.77 -6.29
CA LYS A 96 7.92 3.81 -5.77
C LYS A 96 7.20 4.64 -4.73
N ILE A 97 7.67 4.60 -3.50
CA ILE A 97 7.13 5.36 -2.39
C ILE A 97 8.03 6.58 -2.19
N GLY A 98 7.42 7.75 -2.11
CA GLY A 98 8.14 9.00 -1.86
C GLY A 98 8.76 9.08 -0.47
N GLU A 99 9.42 10.20 -0.21
CA GLU A 99 10.04 10.52 1.07
C GLU A 99 9.02 11.02 2.08
N ASN A 100 9.31 10.85 3.38
CA ASN A 100 8.50 11.36 4.49
C ASN A 100 7.03 10.92 4.46
N CYS A 101 6.73 9.78 3.85
CA CYS A 101 5.39 9.21 3.83
C CYS A 101 5.06 8.50 5.15
N ILE A 102 3.76 8.49 5.50
CA ILE A 102 3.23 7.73 6.62
C ILE A 102 2.21 6.74 6.08
N ILE A 103 2.51 5.44 6.16
CA ILE A 103 1.64 4.39 5.64
C ILE A 103 1.09 3.59 6.80
N GLY A 104 -0.24 3.62 6.96
CA GLY A 104 -0.97 2.91 8.01
C GLY A 104 -0.89 1.40 7.89
N GLY A 105 -1.30 0.70 8.95
CA GLY A 105 -1.29 -0.77 8.95
C GLY A 105 -2.29 -1.39 7.99
N GLN A 106 -1.97 -2.58 7.47
CA GLN A 106 -2.80 -3.34 6.55
C GLN A 106 -3.15 -2.60 5.24
N VAL A 107 -2.29 -1.72 4.80
CA VAL A 107 -2.41 -1.05 3.50
C VAL A 107 -1.94 -1.98 2.38
N GLY A 108 -2.70 -2.04 1.29
CA GLY A 108 -2.30 -2.71 0.05
C GLY A 108 -1.92 -1.68 -1.01
N ILE A 109 -0.72 -1.79 -1.58
CA ILE A 109 -0.24 -0.91 -2.65
C ILE A 109 0.02 -1.75 -3.89
N VAL A 110 -0.66 -1.44 -5.00
CA VAL A 110 -0.46 -2.16 -6.27
C VAL A 110 0.90 -1.85 -6.89
N GLY A 111 1.35 -2.74 -7.77
CA GLY A 111 2.64 -2.59 -8.45
C GLY A 111 2.67 -1.47 -9.49
N HIS A 112 3.90 -1.03 -9.82
CA HIS A 112 4.19 -0.08 -10.92
C HIS A 112 3.55 1.30 -10.74
N ILE A 113 3.25 1.72 -9.53
CA ILE A 113 2.75 3.06 -9.21
C ILE A 113 3.78 3.88 -8.42
N SER A 114 3.56 5.20 -8.38
CA SER A 114 4.35 6.11 -7.56
C SER A 114 3.47 6.84 -6.56
N ILE A 115 3.97 7.01 -5.35
CA ILE A 115 3.33 7.75 -4.26
C ILE A 115 4.17 8.99 -3.98
N ALA A 116 3.55 10.17 -4.06
CA ALA A 116 4.22 11.46 -3.85
C ALA A 116 4.71 11.63 -2.41
N ASN A 117 5.73 12.48 -2.24
CA ASN A 117 6.34 12.77 -0.94
C ASN A 117 5.31 13.28 0.08
N GLY A 118 5.53 12.96 1.34
CA GLY A 118 4.68 13.41 2.45
C GLY A 118 3.25 12.86 2.43
N SER A 119 2.96 11.83 1.62
CA SER A 119 1.64 11.20 1.61
C SER A 119 1.35 10.49 2.92
N ASN A 120 0.16 10.72 3.48
CA ASN A 120 -0.32 10.05 4.68
C ASN A 120 -1.49 9.12 4.29
N ILE A 121 -1.28 7.80 4.37
CA ILE A 121 -2.26 6.79 3.95
C ILE A 121 -2.83 6.11 5.18
N GLY A 122 -4.14 6.26 5.39
CA GLY A 122 -4.86 5.65 6.51
C GLY A 122 -4.85 4.13 6.47
N ALA A 123 -4.94 3.51 7.65
CA ALA A 123 -4.93 2.05 7.78
C ALA A 123 -6.06 1.38 6.96
N LYS A 124 -5.82 0.14 6.50
CA LYS A 124 -6.74 -0.67 5.69
C LYS A 124 -7.14 -0.02 4.36
N SER A 125 -6.32 0.88 3.84
CA SER A 125 -6.54 1.49 2.52
C SER A 125 -6.01 0.62 1.38
N GLY A 126 -6.66 0.73 0.20
CA GLY A 126 -6.22 0.09 -1.04
C GLY A 126 -5.78 1.13 -2.05
N VAL A 127 -4.48 1.20 -2.34
CA VAL A 127 -3.89 2.16 -3.27
C VAL A 127 -3.78 1.54 -4.65
N ASN A 128 -4.69 1.90 -5.54
CA ASN A 128 -4.81 1.30 -6.87
C ASN A 128 -4.21 2.17 -7.99
N ASN A 129 -3.87 3.42 -7.70
CA ASN A 129 -3.33 4.38 -8.66
C ASN A 129 -2.22 5.21 -8.05
N SER A 130 -1.38 5.80 -8.91
CA SER A 130 -0.35 6.74 -8.45
C SER A 130 -0.95 7.95 -7.77
N ILE A 131 -0.32 8.40 -6.70
CA ILE A 131 -0.62 9.64 -5.98
C ILE A 131 0.40 10.68 -6.44
N LYS A 132 -0.10 11.79 -7.00
CA LYS A 132 0.75 12.86 -7.54
C LYS A 132 0.83 14.08 -6.60
N GLU A 133 -0.15 14.24 -5.75
CA GLU A 133 -0.26 15.36 -4.81
C GLU A 133 0.57 15.08 -3.56
N GLU A 134 1.53 15.95 -3.29
CA GLU A 134 2.38 15.86 -2.09
C GLU A 134 1.65 16.33 -0.83
N ASN A 135 2.09 15.83 0.33
CA ASN A 135 1.63 16.26 1.66
C ASN A 135 0.11 16.13 1.89
N MET A 136 -0.53 15.17 1.21
CA MET A 136 -1.95 14.91 1.32
C MET A 136 -2.26 13.65 2.14
N SER A 137 -3.46 13.65 2.74
CA SER A 137 -3.99 12.50 3.48
C SER A 137 -5.05 11.76 2.66
N TRP A 138 -4.94 10.44 2.66
CA TRP A 138 -5.73 9.52 1.84
C TRP A 138 -6.32 8.40 2.70
N ASN A 139 -7.51 7.91 2.34
CA ASN A 139 -8.12 6.79 3.05
C ASN A 139 -9.12 6.03 2.18
N GLY A 140 -9.36 4.76 2.48
CA GLY A 140 -10.44 3.95 1.93
C GLY A 140 -10.04 2.96 0.86
N VAL A 141 -11.04 2.21 0.41
CA VAL A 141 -10.96 1.24 -0.68
C VAL A 141 -12.18 1.46 -1.60
N PRO A 142 -11.98 2.01 -2.81
CA PRO A 142 -10.73 2.55 -3.36
C PRO A 142 -10.24 3.79 -2.59
N LEU A 143 -8.96 4.11 -2.75
CA LEU A 143 -8.35 5.26 -2.09
C LEU A 143 -8.95 6.57 -2.59
N THR A 144 -9.37 7.42 -1.65
CA THR A 144 -9.86 8.78 -1.91
C THR A 144 -9.22 9.75 -0.94
N SER A 145 -9.42 11.07 -1.15
CA SER A 145 -8.99 12.05 -0.15
C SER A 145 -9.60 11.71 1.21
N LEU A 146 -8.89 11.95 2.30
CA LEU A 146 -9.41 11.70 3.64
C LEU A 146 -10.76 12.41 3.85
N ARG A 147 -10.88 13.67 3.38
CA ARG A 147 -12.10 14.46 3.49
C ARG A 147 -13.29 13.77 2.81
N ASP A 148 -13.11 13.23 1.63
CA ASP A 148 -14.19 12.59 0.88
C ASP A 148 -14.49 11.20 1.44
N SER A 149 -13.49 10.45 1.86
CA SER A 149 -13.68 9.19 2.59
C SER A 149 -14.55 9.38 3.84
N LEU A 150 -14.28 10.41 4.65
CA LEU A 150 -15.08 10.71 5.84
C LEU A 150 -16.54 11.09 5.49
N LYS A 151 -16.76 11.86 4.43
CA LYS A 151 -18.13 12.17 3.97
C LYS A 151 -18.87 10.89 3.54
N VAL A 152 -18.23 10.04 2.76
CA VAL A 152 -18.83 8.77 2.32
C VAL A 152 -19.19 7.90 3.53
N GLN A 153 -18.32 7.77 4.52
CA GLN A 153 -18.60 7.01 5.74
C GLN A 153 -19.81 7.54 6.50
N VAL A 154 -19.99 8.85 6.59
CA VAL A 154 -21.18 9.46 7.23
C VAL A 154 -22.45 9.11 6.47
N VAL A 155 -22.44 9.20 5.13
CA VAL A 155 -23.60 8.85 4.30
C VAL A 155 -23.90 7.36 4.40
N THR A 156 -22.86 6.50 4.33
CA THR A 156 -23.02 5.05 4.42
C THR A 156 -23.72 4.63 5.72
N ARG A 157 -23.42 5.25 6.85
CA ARG A 157 -24.10 4.98 8.13
C ARG A 157 -25.57 5.36 8.12
N ARG A 158 -25.98 6.25 7.22
CA ARG A 158 -27.36 6.75 7.10
C ARG A 158 -28.16 6.06 5.97
N LEU A 159 -27.54 5.13 5.24
CA LEU A 159 -28.22 4.44 4.14
C LEU A 159 -29.57 3.83 4.53
N PRO A 160 -29.74 3.12 5.67
CA PRO A 160 -31.04 2.59 6.04
C PRO A 160 -32.12 3.66 6.22
N ASP A 161 -31.76 4.83 6.80
CA ASP A 161 -32.69 5.94 6.97
C ASP A 161 -33.04 6.62 5.62
N LEU A 162 -32.06 6.67 4.71
CA LEU A 162 -32.28 7.21 3.37
C LEU A 162 -33.19 6.30 2.55
N GLU A 163 -33.01 4.98 2.61
CA GLU A 163 -33.87 4.00 1.96
C GLU A 163 -35.33 4.16 2.41
N LYS A 164 -35.59 4.20 3.72
CA LYS A 164 -36.92 4.43 4.28
C LYS A 164 -37.55 5.76 3.78
N ARG A 165 -36.78 6.84 3.74
CA ARG A 165 -37.27 8.13 3.25
C ARG A 165 -37.59 8.09 1.76
N ILE A 166 -36.84 7.33 0.96
CA ILE A 166 -37.15 7.15 -0.47
C ILE A 166 -38.46 6.41 -0.63
N GLU A 167 -38.69 5.31 0.10
CA GLU A 167 -39.96 4.56 0.08
C GLU A 167 -41.16 5.44 0.47
N GLU A 168 -41.01 6.27 1.51
CA GLU A 168 -42.02 7.22 1.93
C GLU A 168 -42.36 8.23 0.82
N LEU A 169 -41.36 8.77 0.15
CA LEU A 169 -41.53 9.71 -0.96
C LEU A 169 -42.20 9.05 -2.18
N GLU A 170 -41.79 7.85 -2.53
CA GLU A 170 -42.41 7.08 -3.62
C GLU A 170 -43.90 6.83 -3.34
N ASN A 171 -44.26 6.48 -2.10
CA ASN A 171 -45.64 6.28 -1.70
C ASN A 171 -46.49 7.56 -1.77
N ILE A 172 -45.91 8.71 -1.42
CA ILE A 172 -46.57 10.02 -1.54
C ILE A 172 -46.82 10.36 -3.02
N ILE A 173 -45.80 10.14 -3.88
CA ILE A 173 -45.92 10.38 -5.32
C ILE A 173 -47.01 9.49 -5.94
N LYS A 174 -46.99 8.19 -5.65
CA LYS A 174 -48.02 7.25 -6.13
C LYS A 174 -49.43 7.68 -5.73
N LYS A 175 -49.63 8.17 -4.49
CA LYS A 175 -50.94 8.66 -4.03
C LYS A 175 -51.39 9.97 -4.68
N ARG A 176 -50.49 10.79 -5.25
CA ARG A 176 -50.82 12.04 -5.93
C ARG A 176 -51.09 11.87 -7.43
N LEU A 177 -50.64 10.76 -8.01
CA LEU A 177 -50.80 10.43 -9.42
C LEU A 177 -52.03 9.55 -9.70
N LEU A 178 -52.70 9.05 -8.67
CA LEU A 178 -54.01 8.38 -8.69
C LEU A 178 -55.12 9.35 -8.27
#